data_84a87b10a8b9d4914f0064baa3ac3148
#
_entry.id   84a87b10a8b9d4914f0064baa3ac3148
#
_cell.length_a   1.000
_cell.length_b   1.000
_cell.length_c   1.000
_cell.angle_alpha   90.00
_cell.angle_beta   90.00
_cell.angle_gamma   90.00
#
_symmetry.space_group_name_H-M   'P 1'
#
loop_
_entity.id
_entity.type
_entity.pdbx_description
1 polymer ?
#
loop_
_entity_poly.entity_id
_entity_poly.type
_entity_poly.pdbx_seq_one_letter_code
_entity_poly.pdbx_strand_id
1 'polypeptide(L)'
;IIGILASIVLASLNTARSKGADAAIKADLANARVQAALYYDGTVGNNSYGPTNVTDGVCTTSGSMFATDTTMAAALTQATTQAGAGNVKCYTDGSTFAIAAVLKTSGAGTYCVDSTGQGKVLATGTSAAASAGTATDAIDSTTGYVCR
;
A
#
# COMPACT_ATOMS: atom_id res chain seq x y z
N ILE A 1 -36.36 -2.71 -22.61
CA ILE A 1 -35.86 -1.35 -22.32
C ILE A 1 -35.36 -1.26 -20.86
N ILE A 2 -36.15 -1.70 -19.84
CA ILE A 2 -35.75 -1.66 -18.40
C ILE A 2 -34.49 -2.50 -18.13
N GLY A 3 -34.38 -3.69 -18.71
CA GLY A 3 -33.22 -4.58 -18.53
C GLY A 3 -31.90 -4.00 -19.07
N ILE A 4 -31.94 -3.26 -20.18
CA ILE A 4 -30.75 -2.63 -20.76
C ILE A 4 -30.30 -1.46 -19.86
N LEU A 5 -31.21 -0.64 -19.36
CA LEU A 5 -30.92 0.47 -18.47
C LEU A 5 -30.32 -0.04 -17.13
N ALA A 6 -30.90 -1.10 -16.56
CA ALA A 6 -30.41 -1.71 -15.32
C ALA A 6 -28.97 -2.24 -15.48
N SER A 7 -28.65 -2.88 -16.61
CA SER A 7 -27.31 -3.41 -16.88
C SER A 7 -26.25 -2.30 -16.98
N ILE A 8 -26.56 -1.18 -17.62
CA ILE A 8 -25.65 -0.03 -17.75
C ILE A 8 -25.41 0.62 -16.39
N VAL A 9 -26.46 0.78 -15.60
CA VAL A 9 -26.35 1.37 -14.25
C VAL A 9 -25.49 0.50 -13.33
N LEU A 10 -25.68 -0.82 -13.33
CA LEU A 10 -24.89 -1.75 -12.53
C LEU A 10 -23.41 -1.73 -12.93
N ALA A 11 -23.09 -1.71 -14.23
CA ALA A 11 -21.71 -1.63 -14.70
C ALA A 11 -21.04 -0.30 -14.28
N SER A 12 -21.77 0.81 -14.42
CA SER A 12 -21.29 2.13 -14.02
C SER A 12 -21.04 2.22 -12.51
N LEU A 13 -21.93 1.65 -11.69
CA LEU A 13 -21.82 1.63 -10.24
C LEU A 13 -20.60 0.81 -9.78
N ASN A 14 -20.36 -0.35 -10.38
CA ASN A 14 -19.18 -1.17 -10.07
C ASN A 14 -17.88 -0.43 -10.38
N THR A 15 -17.81 0.24 -11.51
CA THR A 15 -16.65 1.06 -11.89
C THR A 15 -16.44 2.22 -10.90
N ALA A 16 -17.51 2.91 -10.49
CA ALA A 16 -17.45 4.00 -9.52
C ALA A 16 -16.97 3.50 -8.15
N ARG A 17 -17.46 2.34 -7.69
CA ARG A 17 -17.01 1.72 -6.44
C ARG A 17 -15.53 1.36 -6.47
N SER A 18 -15.05 0.76 -7.55
CA SER A 18 -13.62 0.40 -7.68
C SER A 18 -12.72 1.65 -7.66
N LYS A 19 -13.10 2.71 -8.37
CA LYS A 19 -12.37 3.99 -8.33
C LYS A 19 -12.40 4.66 -6.95
N GLY A 20 -13.51 4.56 -6.25
CA GLY A 20 -13.64 5.04 -4.87
C GLY A 20 -12.73 4.27 -3.92
N ALA A 21 -12.66 2.94 -4.05
CA ALA A 21 -11.74 2.11 -3.28
C ALA A 21 -10.26 2.45 -3.59
N ASP A 22 -9.91 2.69 -4.85
CA ASP A 22 -8.55 3.09 -5.24
C ASP A 22 -8.15 4.44 -4.62
N ALA A 23 -9.07 5.40 -4.57
CA ALA A 23 -8.84 6.68 -3.92
C ALA A 23 -8.64 6.52 -2.40
N ALA A 24 -9.44 5.67 -1.75
CA ALA A 24 -9.30 5.35 -0.33
C ALA A 24 -7.94 4.68 -0.04
N ILE A 25 -7.54 3.67 -0.80
CA ILE A 25 -6.23 3.00 -0.67
C ILE A 25 -5.09 4.02 -0.76
N LYS A 26 -5.13 4.91 -1.76
CA LYS A 26 -4.08 5.93 -1.93
C LYS A 26 -4.04 6.90 -0.74
N ALA A 27 -5.18 7.32 -0.22
CA ALA A 27 -5.26 8.18 0.94
C ALA A 27 -4.73 7.48 2.20
N ASP A 28 -5.09 6.23 2.43
CA ASP A 28 -4.64 5.45 3.58
C ASP A 28 -3.11 5.25 3.56
N LEU A 29 -2.53 4.92 2.39
CA LEU A 29 -1.08 4.78 2.25
C LEU A 29 -0.34 6.13 2.37
N ALA A 30 -0.92 7.22 1.87
CA ALA A 30 -0.35 8.56 2.05
C ALA A 30 -0.34 8.96 3.54
N ASN A 31 -1.41 8.67 4.28
CA ASN A 31 -1.47 8.88 5.73
C ASN A 31 -0.47 7.99 6.46
N ALA A 32 -0.36 6.72 6.08
CA ALA A 32 0.63 5.78 6.63
C ALA A 32 2.06 6.30 6.44
N ARG A 33 2.38 6.89 5.28
CA ARG A 33 3.71 7.50 5.05
C ARG A 33 3.98 8.68 5.99
N VAL A 34 3.00 9.56 6.19
CA VAL A 34 3.15 10.68 7.14
C VAL A 34 3.36 10.16 8.55
N GLN A 35 2.59 9.14 8.95
CA GLN A 35 2.72 8.51 10.26
C GLN A 35 4.07 7.81 10.43
N ALA A 36 4.63 7.21 9.37
CA ALA A 36 5.98 6.64 9.40
C ALA A 36 7.05 7.68 9.72
N ALA A 37 6.95 8.89 9.14
CA ALA A 37 7.86 9.98 9.46
C ALA A 37 7.75 10.42 10.93
N LEU A 38 6.51 10.54 11.44
CA LEU A 38 6.27 10.86 12.85
C LEU A 38 6.80 9.76 13.79
N TYR A 39 6.66 8.50 13.41
CA TYR A 39 7.22 7.38 14.17
C TYR A 39 8.73 7.44 14.21
N TYR A 40 9.39 7.69 13.06
CA TYR A 40 10.85 7.79 12.94
C TYR A 40 11.42 8.89 13.84
N ASP A 41 10.82 10.09 13.83
CA ASP A 41 11.25 11.23 14.64
C ASP A 41 10.82 11.13 16.12
N GLY A 42 9.89 10.23 16.42
CA GLY A 42 9.32 10.04 17.74
C GLY A 42 10.24 9.25 18.70
N THR A 43 9.89 9.31 19.97
CA THR A 43 10.64 8.60 21.04
C THR A 43 10.59 7.08 20.90
N VAL A 44 9.58 6.54 20.26
CA VAL A 44 9.40 5.09 20.03
C VAL A 44 10.28 4.61 18.89
N GLY A 45 10.33 5.34 17.77
CA GLY A 45 11.16 5.02 16.60
C GLY A 45 12.64 5.26 16.84
N ASN A 46 12.98 6.37 17.52
CA ASN A 46 14.35 6.78 17.84
C ASN A 46 15.28 6.73 16.61
N ASN A 47 14.88 7.44 15.54
CA ASN A 47 15.54 7.46 14.23
C ASN A 47 15.57 6.08 13.53
N SER A 48 14.51 5.30 13.69
CA SER A 48 14.32 4.02 13.02
C SER A 48 12.85 3.78 12.69
N TYR A 49 12.59 3.07 11.61
CA TYR A 49 11.25 2.56 11.24
C TYR A 49 10.89 1.26 11.96
N GLY A 50 11.57 0.98 13.07
CA GLY A 50 11.32 -0.14 13.99
C GLY A 50 12.52 -1.06 14.11
N PRO A 51 12.66 -1.70 15.31
CA PRO A 51 13.77 -2.58 15.60
C PRO A 51 13.67 -3.94 14.88
N THR A 52 12.51 -4.27 14.34
CA THR A 52 12.27 -5.55 13.64
C THR A 52 12.12 -5.31 12.15
N ASN A 53 13.01 -5.92 11.37
CA ASN A 53 12.94 -5.91 9.94
C ASN A 53 11.74 -6.73 9.43
N VAL A 54 11.06 -6.21 8.43
CA VAL A 54 9.96 -6.89 7.75
C VAL A 54 10.40 -7.18 6.31
N THR A 55 10.70 -8.42 6.04
CA THR A 55 11.23 -8.89 4.74
C THR A 55 10.25 -9.79 3.98
N ASP A 56 9.18 -10.23 4.64
CA ASP A 56 8.16 -11.15 4.12
C ASP A 56 6.89 -10.43 3.59
N GLY A 57 6.86 -9.11 3.73
CA GLY A 57 5.72 -8.30 3.31
C GLY A 57 4.52 -8.32 4.23
N VAL A 58 4.67 -8.82 5.46
CA VAL A 58 3.58 -8.91 6.44
C VAL A 58 3.48 -7.61 7.25
N CYS A 59 2.38 -6.86 7.09
CA CYS A 59 2.16 -5.58 7.77
C CYS A 59 1.89 -5.71 9.28
N THR A 60 1.67 -6.91 9.80
CA THR A 60 1.37 -7.17 11.21
C THR A 60 2.54 -7.76 11.99
N THR A 61 3.75 -7.73 11.43
CA THR A 61 4.96 -8.26 12.08
C THR A 61 5.24 -7.52 13.38
N SER A 62 5.21 -8.23 14.48
CA SER A 62 5.39 -7.69 15.84
C SER A 62 6.76 -6.99 15.96
N GLY A 63 6.80 -5.83 16.62
CA GLY A 63 8.01 -5.04 16.80
C GLY A 63 8.37 -4.15 15.62
N SER A 64 7.70 -4.25 14.47
CA SER A 64 7.81 -3.28 13.39
C SER A 64 6.94 -2.05 13.66
N MET A 65 7.24 -0.91 13.03
CA MET A 65 6.38 0.28 13.11
C MET A 65 4.95 -0.01 12.64
N PHE A 66 4.79 -0.92 11.68
CA PHE A 66 3.48 -1.27 11.09
C PHE A 66 2.50 -1.89 12.10
N ALA A 67 3.02 -2.58 13.12
CA ALA A 67 2.22 -3.19 14.18
C ALA A 67 2.27 -2.42 15.50
N THR A 68 3.36 -1.69 15.77
CA THR A 68 3.57 -0.98 17.03
C THR A 68 2.82 0.36 17.07
N ASP A 69 2.78 1.06 15.94
CA ASP A 69 2.03 2.31 15.82
C ASP A 69 0.56 2.04 15.51
N THR A 70 -0.33 2.40 16.43
CA THR A 70 -1.77 2.12 16.31
C THR A 70 -2.44 2.87 15.16
N THR A 71 -1.98 4.08 14.85
CA THR A 71 -2.49 4.88 13.74
C THR A 71 -2.08 4.29 12.39
N MET A 72 -0.81 3.86 12.30
CA MET A 72 -0.29 3.13 11.14
C MET A 72 -1.06 1.83 10.93
N ALA A 73 -1.21 1.01 11.97
CA ALA A 73 -1.92 -0.26 11.90
C ALA A 73 -3.38 -0.08 11.46
N ALA A 74 -4.06 0.98 11.92
CA ALA A 74 -5.42 1.31 11.51
C ALA A 74 -5.48 1.67 10.01
N ALA A 75 -4.57 2.52 9.51
CA ALA A 75 -4.52 2.90 8.10
C ALA A 75 -4.25 1.69 7.20
N LEU A 76 -3.32 0.81 7.58
CA LEU A 76 -3.02 -0.42 6.84
C LEU A 76 -4.17 -1.42 6.85
N THR A 77 -4.93 -1.49 7.96
CA THR A 77 -6.15 -2.31 8.04
C THR A 77 -7.24 -1.80 7.09
N GLN A 78 -7.44 -0.48 7.02
CA GLN A 78 -8.38 0.13 6.07
C GLN A 78 -7.95 -0.12 4.63
N ALA A 79 -6.68 0.12 4.29
CA ALA A 79 -6.15 -0.18 2.97
C ALA A 79 -6.33 -1.66 2.60
N THR A 80 -6.09 -2.59 3.53
CA THR A 80 -6.29 -4.03 3.33
C THR A 80 -7.77 -4.37 3.10
N THR A 81 -8.68 -3.73 3.82
CA THR A 81 -10.12 -3.92 3.63
C THR A 81 -10.56 -3.50 2.22
N GLN A 82 -10.02 -2.42 1.69
CA GLN A 82 -10.32 -1.94 0.34
C GLN A 82 -9.64 -2.78 -0.75
N ALA A 83 -8.35 -3.05 -0.61
CA ALA A 83 -7.56 -3.79 -1.60
C ALA A 83 -7.90 -5.29 -1.63
N GLY A 84 -8.25 -5.86 -0.48
CA GLY A 84 -8.43 -7.28 -0.25
C GLY A 84 -7.23 -7.92 0.46
N ALA A 85 -7.48 -9.01 1.17
CA ALA A 85 -6.46 -9.72 1.94
C ALA A 85 -5.27 -10.14 1.05
N GLY A 86 -4.05 -9.92 1.54
CA GLY A 86 -2.80 -10.25 0.84
C GLY A 86 -2.35 -9.23 -0.21
N ASN A 87 -3.19 -8.25 -0.55
CA ASN A 87 -2.91 -7.22 -1.56
C ASN A 87 -2.21 -5.97 -1.00
N VAL A 88 -1.96 -5.90 0.29
CA VAL A 88 -1.13 -4.87 0.92
C VAL A 88 0.13 -5.53 1.45
N LYS A 89 1.29 -4.94 1.15
CA LYS A 89 2.60 -5.42 1.57
C LYS A 89 3.39 -4.29 2.21
N CYS A 90 4.09 -4.63 3.29
CA CYS A 90 4.89 -3.73 4.09
C CYS A 90 6.31 -4.30 4.22
N TYR A 91 7.30 -3.44 4.04
CA TYR A 91 8.71 -3.79 4.18
C TYR A 91 9.45 -2.71 4.94
N THR A 92 10.38 -3.11 5.80
CA THR A 92 11.34 -2.22 6.46
C THR A 92 12.60 -2.96 6.84
N ASP A 93 13.73 -2.26 6.79
CA ASP A 93 15.03 -2.68 7.33
C ASP A 93 15.47 -1.81 8.53
N GLY A 94 14.55 -1.02 9.06
CA GLY A 94 14.79 -0.05 10.13
C GLY A 94 15.28 1.31 9.62
N SER A 95 15.98 1.37 8.50
CA SER A 95 16.50 2.62 7.89
C SER A 95 15.60 3.12 6.78
N THR A 96 14.97 2.19 6.05
CA THR A 96 14.05 2.46 4.95
C THR A 96 12.76 1.68 5.13
N PHE A 97 11.70 2.13 4.49
CA PHE A 97 10.45 1.38 4.41
C PHE A 97 9.77 1.57 3.05
N ALA A 98 8.96 0.61 2.68
CA ALA A 98 8.01 0.72 1.58
C ALA A 98 6.70 0.01 1.91
N ILE A 99 5.60 0.60 1.49
CA ILE A 99 4.26 0.03 1.59
C ILE A 99 3.63 0.06 0.22
N ALA A 100 3.11 -1.06 -0.23
CA ALA A 100 2.46 -1.17 -1.53
C ALA A 100 1.10 -1.85 -1.42
N ALA A 101 0.13 -1.37 -2.20
CA ALA A 101 -1.21 -1.92 -2.26
C ALA A 101 -1.70 -2.05 -3.71
N VAL A 102 -2.27 -3.20 -4.05
CA VAL A 102 -2.90 -3.43 -5.35
C VAL A 102 -4.20 -2.63 -5.43
N LEU A 103 -4.39 -1.90 -6.52
CA LEU A 103 -5.58 -1.11 -6.76
C LEU A 103 -6.74 -2.00 -7.23
N LYS A 104 -7.97 -1.61 -6.90
CA LYS A 104 -9.19 -2.38 -7.13
C LYS A 104 -9.67 -2.31 -8.58
N THR A 105 -9.42 -1.18 -9.26
CA THR A 105 -9.76 -1.02 -10.67
C THR A 105 -8.86 -1.93 -11.51
N SER A 106 -9.48 -2.75 -12.35
CA SER A 106 -8.75 -3.64 -13.26
C SER A 106 -7.74 -2.87 -14.11
N GLY A 107 -6.48 -3.32 -14.12
CA GLY A 107 -5.41 -2.67 -14.86
C GLY A 107 -4.85 -1.39 -14.22
N ALA A 108 -5.35 -0.94 -13.08
CA ALA A 108 -4.85 0.26 -12.41
C ALA A 108 -3.46 0.09 -11.76
N GLY A 109 -3.01 -1.16 -11.59
CA GLY A 109 -1.70 -1.47 -11.04
C GLY A 109 -1.62 -1.45 -9.53
N THR A 110 -0.46 -1.11 -9.01
CA THR A 110 -0.14 -1.09 -7.57
C THR A 110 0.31 0.30 -7.16
N TYR A 111 -0.26 0.84 -6.10
CA TYR A 111 0.20 2.09 -5.50
C TYR A 111 1.23 1.79 -4.41
N CYS A 112 2.35 2.50 -4.44
CA CYS A 112 3.46 2.33 -3.51
C CYS A 112 3.86 3.67 -2.90
N VAL A 113 4.19 3.66 -1.60
CA VAL A 113 4.78 4.78 -0.85
C VAL A 113 6.03 4.29 -0.12
N ASP A 114 7.01 5.17 0.06
CA ASP A 114 8.28 4.81 0.69
C ASP A 114 8.90 5.94 1.54
N SER A 115 10.02 5.62 2.17
CA SER A 115 10.80 6.52 3.02
C SER A 115 11.46 7.69 2.27
N THR A 116 11.59 7.61 0.94
CA THR A 116 12.16 8.71 0.12
C THR A 116 11.15 9.81 -0.18
N GLY A 117 9.91 9.65 0.29
CA GLY A 117 8.81 10.59 0.05
C GLY A 117 8.05 10.30 -1.24
N GLN A 118 8.35 9.19 -1.92
CA GLN A 118 7.65 8.80 -3.14
C GLN A 118 6.24 8.28 -2.84
N GLY A 119 5.32 8.58 -3.75
CA GLY A 119 3.98 7.99 -3.79
C GLY A 119 3.59 7.86 -5.25
N LYS A 120 3.67 6.66 -5.82
CA LYS A 120 3.45 6.45 -7.25
C LYS A 120 2.65 5.18 -7.55
N VAL A 121 1.99 5.20 -8.69
CA VAL A 121 1.31 4.02 -9.24
C VAL A 121 2.26 3.34 -10.22
N LEU A 122 2.48 2.05 -10.02
CA LEU A 122 3.15 1.19 -10.98
C LEU A 122 2.08 0.45 -11.78
N ALA A 123 2.08 0.68 -13.09
CA ALA A 123 1.14 0.01 -13.99
C ALA A 123 1.46 -1.48 -14.11
N THR A 124 0.41 -2.30 -14.27
CA THR A 124 0.56 -3.72 -14.61
C THR A 124 1.32 -3.86 -15.94
N GLY A 125 2.42 -4.62 -15.94
CA GLY A 125 3.17 -4.92 -17.19
C GLY A 125 4.33 -4.00 -17.52
N THR A 126 4.74 -3.08 -16.66
CA THR A 126 6.03 -2.38 -16.85
C THR A 126 7.19 -3.32 -16.53
N SER A 127 8.23 -3.31 -17.36
CA SER A 127 9.32 -4.31 -17.38
C SER A 127 10.17 -4.41 -16.11
N ALA A 128 10.05 -3.48 -15.18
CA ALA A 128 10.64 -3.58 -13.84
C ALA A 128 9.77 -4.42 -12.89
N ALA A 129 8.58 -4.81 -13.32
CA ALA A 129 7.62 -5.60 -12.60
C ALA A 129 6.99 -6.60 -13.58
N ALA A 130 7.74 -7.61 -14.00
CA ALA A 130 7.24 -8.68 -14.88
C ALA A 130 6.04 -9.44 -14.27
N SER A 131 5.59 -9.05 -13.10
CA SER A 131 4.45 -9.57 -12.37
C SER A 131 3.74 -8.49 -11.54
N ALA A 132 3.59 -7.25 -12.03
CA ALA A 132 2.92 -6.17 -11.29
C ALA A 132 1.42 -6.43 -11.02
N GLY A 133 1.07 -7.67 -10.75
CA GLY A 133 -0.18 -8.10 -10.14
C GLY A 133 -0.09 -8.25 -8.63
N THR A 134 1.12 -8.09 -8.03
CA THR A 134 1.30 -8.21 -6.59
C THR A 134 1.92 -6.95 -6.00
N ALA A 135 1.58 -6.65 -4.76
CA ALA A 135 2.16 -5.52 -4.04
C ALA A 135 3.68 -5.65 -3.84
N THR A 136 4.19 -6.89 -3.79
CA THR A 136 5.62 -7.19 -3.63
C THR A 136 6.45 -6.69 -4.82
N ASP A 137 5.94 -6.79 -6.03
CA ASP A 137 6.67 -6.41 -7.25
C ASP A 137 6.85 -4.89 -7.40
N ALA A 138 6.08 -4.12 -6.67
CA ALA A 138 6.16 -2.66 -6.66
C ALA A 138 7.31 -2.13 -5.79
N ILE A 139 8.00 -3.00 -5.04
CA ILE A 139 9.04 -2.63 -4.08
C ILE A 139 10.39 -3.14 -4.56
N ASP A 140 11.39 -2.27 -4.57
CA ASP A 140 12.80 -2.63 -4.79
C ASP A 140 13.46 -2.86 -3.42
N SER A 141 14.13 -3.99 -3.27
CA SER A 141 14.85 -4.37 -2.06
C SER A 141 16.38 -4.40 -2.24
N THR A 142 16.89 -3.94 -3.37
CA THR A 142 18.34 -4.02 -3.67
C THR A 142 19.16 -2.92 -2.99
N THR A 143 18.56 -1.76 -2.74
CA THR A 143 19.22 -0.60 -2.11
C THR A 143 18.46 -0.07 -0.89
N GLY A 144 17.76 -0.95 -0.21
CA GLY A 144 16.75 -0.62 0.79
C GLY A 144 15.34 -0.79 0.21
N TYR A 145 14.32 -0.68 1.06
CA TYR A 145 12.93 -0.82 0.59
C TYR A 145 12.41 0.49 0.05
N VAL A 146 12.34 0.59 -1.28
CA VAL A 146 11.83 1.76 -2.00
C VAL A 146 10.85 1.35 -3.11
N CYS A 147 10.01 2.28 -3.54
CA CYS A 147 9.11 2.08 -4.66
C CYS A 147 9.89 2.06 -5.99
N ARG A 148 9.65 1.06 -6.84
CA ARG A 148 10.26 0.93 -8.17
C ARG A 148 9.86 2.01 -9.14
#